data_d325a4553c8592a67028c2a522861962
#
_entry.id   d325a4553c8592a67028c2a522861962
#
_cell.length_a   1.000
_cell.length_b   1.000
_cell.length_c   1.000
_cell.angle_alpha   90.00
_cell.angle_beta   90.00
_cell.angle_gamma   90.00
#
_symmetry.space_group_name_H-M   'P 1'
#
loop_
_entity.id
_entity.type
_entity.pdbx_description
1 polymer ?
#
loop_
_entity_poly.entity_id
_entity_poly.type
_entity_poly.pdbx_seq_one_letter_code
_entity_poly.pdbx_strand_id
1 'polypeptide(L)'
;MASDSTRTGAAGADPSPWYGPTSGTTVLAASLMIFGGAMAVFEGIAAIAKDDLFITTRHYVFEFSLAGWGWVHLILGILIVLAGCCVLTGALWARFFGVFVAGLGAIANFLWIPYYPVWATVLVAVNLFIVWALCHGMHREAGPARAV
;
A
#
# COMPACT_ATOMS: atom_id res chain seq x y z
N MET A 1 33.93 -14.41 -51.45
CA MET A 1 33.76 -15.08 -50.15
C MET A 1 32.94 -14.16 -49.31
N ALA A 2 31.63 -14.36 -49.29
CA ALA A 2 30.66 -13.61 -48.50
C ALA A 2 30.44 -14.40 -47.21
N SER A 3 30.78 -13.81 -46.06
CA SER A 3 30.44 -14.36 -44.76
C SER A 3 29.12 -13.75 -44.30
N ASP A 4 28.09 -14.53 -44.48
CA ASP A 4 26.75 -14.31 -43.96
C ASP A 4 26.77 -14.47 -42.43
N SER A 5 26.74 -13.37 -41.72
CA SER A 5 26.55 -13.37 -40.26
C SER A 5 25.05 -13.29 -39.98
N THR A 6 24.40 -14.44 -39.90
CA THR A 6 23.06 -14.63 -39.36
C THR A 6 23.02 -14.14 -37.91
N ARG A 7 22.66 -12.86 -37.71
CA ARG A 7 22.21 -12.35 -36.45
C ARG A 7 20.89 -12.98 -36.12
N THR A 8 20.92 -14.04 -35.34
CA THR A 8 19.75 -14.55 -34.64
C THR A 8 19.31 -13.50 -33.64
N GLY A 9 18.34 -12.66 -34.04
CA GLY A 9 17.68 -11.74 -33.12
C GLY A 9 16.96 -12.57 -32.08
N ALA A 10 17.51 -12.61 -30.88
CA ALA A 10 16.74 -13.02 -29.73
C ALA A 10 15.55 -12.05 -29.65
N ALA A 11 14.36 -12.55 -29.92
CA ALA A 11 13.11 -11.86 -29.69
C ALA A 11 13.06 -11.56 -28.17
N GLY A 12 13.52 -10.36 -27.78
CA GLY A 12 13.30 -9.84 -26.45
C GLY A 12 11.80 -9.76 -26.27
N ALA A 13 11.27 -10.52 -25.34
CA ALA A 13 9.89 -10.39 -24.94
C ALA A 13 9.65 -8.92 -24.56
N ASP A 14 8.78 -8.24 -25.33
CA ASP A 14 8.37 -6.88 -25.05
C ASP A 14 7.84 -6.84 -23.61
N PRO A 15 8.44 -6.05 -22.69
CA PRO A 15 7.90 -5.93 -21.35
C PRO A 15 6.49 -5.38 -21.46
N SER A 16 5.53 -6.10 -20.88
CA SER A 16 4.13 -5.67 -20.93
C SER A 16 4.01 -4.26 -20.39
N PRO A 17 3.19 -3.37 -21.00
CA PRO A 17 3.08 -1.97 -20.59
C PRO A 17 2.51 -1.78 -19.17
N TRP A 18 2.11 -2.87 -18.52
CA TRP A 18 1.54 -2.89 -17.17
C TRP A 18 2.58 -3.12 -16.06
N TYR A 19 3.83 -3.49 -16.40
CA TYR A 19 4.88 -3.79 -15.45
C TYR A 19 6.13 -2.96 -15.75
N GLY A 20 6.47 -2.05 -14.86
CA GLY A 20 7.67 -1.23 -14.93
C GLY A 20 8.75 -1.71 -13.94
N PRO A 21 10.03 -1.31 -14.13
CA PRO A 21 11.10 -1.64 -13.20
C PRO A 21 10.83 -1.04 -11.82
N THR A 22 10.89 -1.86 -10.78
CA THR A 22 10.70 -1.42 -9.39
C THR A 22 11.98 -0.81 -8.83
N SER A 23 11.92 0.44 -8.38
CA SER A 23 13.04 1.10 -7.70
C SER A 23 13.12 0.63 -6.24
N GLY A 24 14.31 0.73 -5.61
CA GLY A 24 14.49 0.39 -4.20
C GLY A 24 13.55 1.13 -3.26
N THR A 25 13.22 2.39 -3.56
CA THR A 25 12.23 3.18 -2.81
C THR A 25 10.81 2.61 -2.94
N THR A 26 10.44 2.12 -4.11
CA THR A 26 9.14 1.45 -4.35
C THR A 26 9.07 0.13 -3.59
N VAL A 27 10.17 -0.65 -3.55
CA VAL A 27 10.24 -1.89 -2.76
C VAL A 27 10.07 -1.61 -1.28
N LEU A 28 10.74 -0.57 -0.76
CA LEU A 28 10.59 -0.17 0.64
C LEU A 28 9.15 0.27 0.95
N ALA A 29 8.54 1.09 0.09
CA ALA A 29 7.14 1.51 0.26
C ALA A 29 6.18 0.32 0.26
N ALA A 30 6.35 -0.63 -0.67
CA ALA A 30 5.55 -1.84 -0.74
C ALA A 30 5.71 -2.71 0.51
N SER A 31 6.94 -2.84 1.03
CA SER A 31 7.22 -3.56 2.29
C SER A 31 6.52 -2.90 3.48
N LEU A 32 6.54 -1.58 3.56
CA LEU A 32 5.82 -0.83 4.60
C LEU A 32 4.30 -1.00 4.48
N MET A 33 3.76 -1.04 3.26
CA MET A 33 2.34 -1.32 3.02
C MET A 33 1.98 -2.74 3.49
N ILE A 34 2.78 -3.75 3.14
CA ILE A 34 2.53 -5.14 3.55
C ILE A 34 2.56 -5.25 5.07
N PHE A 35 3.56 -4.67 5.72
CA PHE A 35 3.68 -4.69 7.18
C PHE A 35 2.53 -3.94 7.86
N GLY A 36 2.22 -2.72 7.42
CA GLY A 36 1.12 -1.91 7.95
C GLY A 36 -0.24 -2.57 7.73
N GLY A 37 -0.47 -3.17 6.55
CA GLY A 37 -1.67 -3.94 6.25
C GLY A 37 -1.81 -5.19 7.13
N ALA A 38 -0.71 -5.91 7.38
CA ALA A 38 -0.71 -7.03 8.31
C ALA A 38 -1.06 -6.59 9.74
N MET A 39 -0.52 -5.47 10.20
CA MET A 39 -0.90 -4.90 11.50
C MET A 39 -2.38 -4.54 11.57
N ALA A 40 -2.94 -3.91 10.52
CA ALA A 40 -4.36 -3.60 10.44
C ALA A 40 -5.24 -4.86 10.47
N VAL A 41 -4.80 -5.97 9.85
CA VAL A 41 -5.48 -7.28 9.94
C VAL A 41 -5.50 -7.76 11.39
N PHE A 42 -4.36 -7.72 12.10
CA PHE A 42 -4.30 -8.11 13.51
C PHE A 42 -5.17 -7.24 14.40
N GLU A 43 -5.17 -5.92 14.19
CA GLU A 43 -6.03 -4.98 14.89
C GLU A 43 -7.51 -5.29 14.64
N GLY A 44 -7.89 -5.58 13.39
CA GLY A 44 -9.24 -5.96 13.02
C GLY A 44 -9.70 -7.24 13.73
N ILE A 45 -8.86 -8.29 13.72
CA ILE A 45 -9.15 -9.55 14.42
C ILE A 45 -9.28 -9.30 15.93
N ALA A 46 -8.36 -8.54 16.53
CA ALA A 46 -8.39 -8.24 17.96
C ALA A 46 -9.64 -7.44 18.37
N ALA A 47 -10.07 -6.49 17.51
CA ALA A 47 -11.26 -5.69 17.76
C ALA A 47 -12.54 -6.54 17.70
N ILE A 48 -12.65 -7.43 16.70
CA ILE A 48 -13.79 -8.36 16.58
C ILE A 48 -13.83 -9.31 17.77
N ALA A 49 -12.68 -9.91 18.16
CA ALA A 49 -12.63 -10.85 19.28
C ALA A 49 -12.95 -10.19 20.64
N LYS A 50 -12.68 -8.90 20.81
CA LYS A 50 -13.02 -8.19 22.06
C LYS A 50 -14.48 -7.82 22.17
N ASP A 51 -15.20 -7.68 21.07
CA ASP A 51 -16.64 -7.34 21.09
C ASP A 51 -17.47 -8.47 21.72
N ASP A 52 -17.06 -9.72 21.55
CA ASP A 52 -17.69 -10.88 22.15
C ASP A 52 -17.58 -10.91 23.69
N LEU A 53 -16.65 -10.16 24.29
CA LEU A 53 -16.41 -10.11 25.72
C LEU A 53 -17.20 -9.01 26.47
N PHE A 54 -17.82 -8.06 25.75
CA PHE A 54 -18.46 -6.88 26.35
C PHE A 54 -19.99 -6.80 26.17
N ILE A 55 -20.69 -7.90 25.84
CA ILE A 55 -22.15 -7.90 25.69
C ILE A 55 -22.88 -7.87 27.05
N THR A 56 -22.38 -7.15 28.04
CA THR A 56 -23.10 -7.01 29.30
C THR A 56 -23.00 -5.59 29.85
N THR A 57 -23.49 -4.58 29.13
CA THR A 57 -23.96 -3.35 29.81
C THR A 57 -24.87 -2.55 28.87
N ARG A 58 -26.17 -2.53 29.19
CA ARG A 58 -27.16 -1.61 28.65
C ARG A 58 -26.75 -0.19 29.00
N HIS A 59 -26.43 0.65 28.00
CA HIS A 59 -26.83 2.05 28.00
C HIS A 59 -26.68 2.62 26.60
N TYR A 60 -27.75 3.21 26.11
CA TYR A 60 -27.91 3.96 24.87
C TYR A 60 -26.92 5.12 24.80
N VAL A 61 -25.79 4.93 24.16
CA VAL A 61 -24.94 5.97 23.59
C VAL A 61 -24.48 5.41 22.27
N PHE A 62 -24.50 6.22 21.23
CA PHE A 62 -24.08 5.94 19.85
C PHE A 62 -22.98 4.87 19.84
N GLU A 63 -23.38 3.60 19.75
CA GLU A 63 -22.45 2.47 19.77
C GLU A 63 -21.71 2.46 18.42
N PHE A 64 -20.54 3.08 18.43
CA PHE A 64 -19.52 2.79 17.44
C PHE A 64 -19.16 1.32 17.66
N SER A 65 -19.80 0.41 16.91
CA SER A 65 -19.60 -1.02 17.09
C SER A 65 -18.12 -1.33 16.90
N LEU A 66 -17.45 -1.75 17.97
CA LEU A 66 -16.04 -2.11 17.93
C LEU A 66 -15.79 -3.22 16.93
N ALA A 67 -16.74 -4.17 16.82
CA ALA A 67 -16.73 -5.20 15.79
C ALA A 67 -16.85 -4.61 14.38
N GLY A 68 -17.75 -3.65 14.15
CA GLY A 68 -17.86 -2.98 12.85
C GLY A 68 -16.56 -2.29 12.44
N TRP A 69 -15.90 -1.62 13.38
CA TRP A 69 -14.57 -1.04 13.17
C TRP A 69 -13.51 -2.11 12.89
N GLY A 70 -13.56 -3.23 13.61
CA GLY A 70 -12.68 -4.38 13.41
C GLY A 70 -12.82 -4.96 11.99
N TRP A 71 -14.06 -5.11 11.48
CA TRP A 71 -14.29 -5.57 10.11
C TRP A 71 -13.71 -4.62 9.05
N VAL A 72 -13.85 -3.31 9.25
CA VAL A 72 -13.25 -2.31 8.35
C VAL A 72 -11.72 -2.47 8.30
N HIS A 73 -11.06 -2.60 9.46
CA HIS A 73 -9.61 -2.77 9.54
C HIS A 73 -9.16 -4.10 8.94
N LEU A 74 -9.91 -5.17 9.16
CA LEU A 74 -9.61 -6.49 8.59
C LEU A 74 -9.64 -6.46 7.06
N ILE A 75 -10.73 -5.97 6.48
CA ILE A 75 -10.90 -5.91 5.03
C ILE A 75 -9.86 -4.97 4.42
N LEU A 76 -9.72 -3.77 4.99
CA LEU A 76 -8.76 -2.78 4.50
C LEU A 76 -7.32 -3.29 4.61
N GLY A 77 -6.97 -3.94 5.72
CA GLY A 77 -5.66 -4.53 5.92
C GLY A 77 -5.32 -5.59 4.87
N ILE A 78 -6.25 -6.49 4.55
CA ILE A 78 -6.09 -7.49 3.49
C ILE A 78 -5.88 -6.80 2.14
N LEU A 79 -6.68 -5.79 1.80
CA LEU A 79 -6.54 -5.04 0.55
C LEU A 79 -5.20 -4.33 0.44
N ILE A 80 -4.70 -3.75 1.55
CA ILE A 80 -3.39 -3.08 1.59
C ILE A 80 -2.25 -4.08 1.39
N VAL A 81 -2.32 -5.26 2.02
CA VAL A 81 -1.32 -6.34 1.82
C VAL A 81 -1.29 -6.78 0.35
N LEU A 82 -2.45 -7.05 -0.24
CA LEU A 82 -2.56 -7.44 -1.64
C LEU A 82 -2.03 -6.35 -2.57
N ALA A 83 -2.38 -5.09 -2.32
CA ALA A 83 -1.87 -3.96 -3.09
C ALA A 83 -0.35 -3.83 -2.96
N GLY A 84 0.21 -3.99 -1.76
CA GLY A 84 1.66 -3.99 -1.53
C GLY A 84 2.37 -5.08 -2.34
N CYS A 85 1.82 -6.30 -2.36
CA CYS A 85 2.34 -7.39 -3.20
C CYS A 85 2.26 -7.03 -4.70
N CYS A 86 1.15 -6.45 -5.15
CA CYS A 86 0.99 -6.03 -6.54
C CYS A 86 1.91 -4.85 -6.91
N VAL A 87 2.25 -3.96 -5.97
CA VAL A 87 3.26 -2.91 -6.19
C VAL A 87 4.64 -3.53 -6.45
N LEU A 88 5.00 -4.61 -5.75
CA LEU A 88 6.27 -5.32 -5.98
C LEU A 88 6.34 -5.94 -7.39
N THR A 89 5.21 -6.34 -7.97
CA THR A 89 5.15 -6.83 -9.35
C THR A 89 5.13 -5.71 -10.40
N GLY A 90 5.14 -4.44 -9.97
CA GLY A 90 5.14 -3.29 -10.86
C GLY A 90 3.75 -2.85 -11.36
N ALA A 91 2.66 -3.37 -10.80
CA ALA A 91 1.30 -3.04 -11.21
C ALA A 91 0.94 -1.57 -10.92
N LEU A 92 0.65 -0.79 -11.97
CA LEU A 92 0.33 0.64 -11.86
C LEU A 92 -0.93 0.91 -11.02
N TRP A 93 -1.99 0.12 -11.20
CA TRP A 93 -3.24 0.29 -10.44
C TRP A 93 -3.01 0.16 -8.92
N ALA A 94 -2.11 -0.75 -8.50
CA ALA A 94 -1.78 -0.95 -7.10
C ALA A 94 -1.04 0.25 -6.50
N ARG A 95 -0.25 0.96 -7.31
CA ARG A 95 0.42 2.20 -6.89
C ARG A 95 -0.59 3.32 -6.64
N PHE A 96 -1.56 3.51 -7.54
CA PHE A 96 -2.65 4.49 -7.34
C PHE A 96 -3.48 4.16 -6.10
N PHE A 97 -3.85 2.89 -5.93
CA PHE A 97 -4.55 2.44 -4.75
C PHE A 97 -3.73 2.65 -3.47
N GLY A 98 -2.43 2.32 -3.50
CA GLY A 98 -1.51 2.54 -2.38
C GLY A 98 -1.39 4.02 -2.00
N VAL A 99 -1.26 4.92 -2.98
CA VAL A 99 -1.25 6.38 -2.76
C VAL A 99 -2.54 6.84 -2.10
N PHE A 100 -3.68 6.38 -2.61
CA PHE A 100 -4.99 6.74 -2.07
C PHE A 100 -5.15 6.30 -0.61
N VAL A 101 -4.84 5.03 -0.31
CA VAL A 101 -4.98 4.47 1.05
C VAL A 101 -3.98 5.10 2.02
N ALA A 102 -2.72 5.28 1.60
CA ALA A 102 -1.72 5.94 2.42
C ALA A 102 -2.07 7.43 2.67
N GLY A 103 -2.65 8.12 1.68
CA GLY A 103 -3.17 9.48 1.84
C GLY A 103 -4.29 9.56 2.89
N LEU A 104 -5.26 8.66 2.82
CA LEU A 104 -6.31 8.55 3.84
C LEU A 104 -5.74 8.20 5.22
N GLY A 105 -4.77 7.28 5.28
CA GLY A 105 -4.07 6.93 6.51
C GLY A 105 -3.33 8.11 7.13
N ALA A 106 -2.67 8.94 6.31
CA ALA A 106 -2.03 10.17 6.77
C ALA A 106 -3.04 11.14 7.38
N ILE A 107 -4.18 11.37 6.72
CA ILE A 107 -5.25 12.25 7.22
C ILE A 107 -5.82 11.70 8.54
N ALA A 108 -6.16 10.41 8.58
CA ALA A 108 -6.68 9.78 9.78
C ALA A 108 -5.72 9.92 10.96
N ASN A 109 -4.44 9.60 10.77
CA ASN A 109 -3.43 9.72 11.82
C ASN A 109 -3.18 11.19 12.22
N PHE A 110 -3.27 12.13 11.27
CA PHE A 110 -3.17 13.56 11.58
C PHE A 110 -4.24 14.01 12.58
N LEU A 111 -5.48 13.53 12.44
CA LEU A 111 -6.57 13.82 13.37
C LEU A 111 -6.35 13.21 14.76
N TRP A 112 -5.52 12.17 14.86
CA TRP A 112 -5.18 11.53 16.13
C TRP A 112 -3.97 12.17 16.85
N ILE A 113 -3.26 13.12 16.25
CA ILE A 113 -2.10 13.81 16.87
C ILE A 113 -2.42 14.40 18.25
N PRO A 114 -3.60 15.05 18.47
CA PRO A 114 -3.91 15.60 19.79
C PRO A 114 -3.99 14.56 20.90
N TYR A 115 -4.27 13.30 20.58
CA TYR A 115 -4.43 12.22 21.55
C TYR A 115 -3.14 11.40 21.75
N TYR A 116 -2.40 11.15 20.66
CA TYR A 116 -1.18 10.34 20.65
C TYR A 116 -0.10 11.01 19.79
N PRO A 117 0.48 12.14 20.24
CA PRO A 117 1.29 13.00 19.36
C PRO A 117 2.50 12.30 18.75
N VAL A 118 3.26 11.53 19.52
CA VAL A 118 4.48 10.88 19.05
C VAL A 118 4.13 9.77 18.04
N TRP A 119 3.21 8.88 18.41
CA TRP A 119 2.85 7.74 17.58
C TRP A 119 2.15 8.16 16.29
N ALA A 120 1.18 9.06 16.40
CA ALA A 120 0.45 9.58 15.26
C ALA A 120 1.39 10.30 14.26
N THR A 121 2.33 11.10 14.75
CA THR A 121 3.31 11.79 13.91
C THR A 121 4.19 10.80 13.15
N VAL A 122 4.65 9.73 13.78
CA VAL A 122 5.42 8.66 13.12
C VAL A 122 4.60 8.02 12.01
N LEU A 123 3.33 7.68 12.28
CA LEU A 123 2.45 7.06 11.27
C LEU A 123 2.12 8.02 10.11
N VAL A 124 1.93 9.31 10.38
CA VAL A 124 1.79 10.33 9.33
C VAL A 124 3.04 10.37 8.46
N ALA A 125 4.23 10.42 9.06
CA ALA A 125 5.49 10.44 8.31
C ALA A 125 5.68 9.19 7.44
N VAL A 126 5.36 8.00 7.96
CA VAL A 126 5.41 6.74 7.20
C VAL A 126 4.44 6.77 6.01
N ASN A 127 3.19 7.20 6.23
CA ASN A 127 2.20 7.29 5.17
C ASN A 127 2.61 8.30 4.08
N LEU A 128 3.12 9.47 4.46
CA LEU A 128 3.63 10.46 3.50
C LEU A 128 4.84 9.94 2.72
N PHE A 129 5.72 9.18 3.39
CA PHE A 129 6.84 8.53 2.70
C PHE A 129 6.36 7.52 1.66
N ILE A 130 5.34 6.70 1.98
CA ILE A 130 4.74 5.74 1.04
C ILE A 130 4.17 6.48 -0.17
N VAL A 131 3.38 7.55 0.05
CA VAL A 131 2.84 8.39 -1.03
C VAL A 131 3.96 8.93 -1.90
N TRP A 132 4.99 9.54 -1.30
CA TRP A 132 6.12 10.09 -2.04
C TRP A 132 6.85 9.03 -2.86
N ALA A 133 7.16 7.88 -2.26
CA ALA A 133 7.90 6.81 -2.91
C ALA A 133 7.14 6.20 -4.10
N LEU A 134 5.82 6.01 -3.96
CA LEU A 134 4.98 5.49 -5.04
C LEU A 134 4.82 6.50 -6.18
N CYS A 135 4.61 7.79 -5.86
CA CYS A 135 4.54 8.86 -6.86
C CYS A 135 5.88 9.03 -7.61
N HIS A 136 6.99 8.99 -6.88
CA HIS A 136 8.31 9.13 -7.49
C HIS A 136 8.65 7.97 -8.43
N GLY A 137 8.23 6.76 -8.07
CA GLY A 137 8.34 5.57 -8.93
C GLY A 137 7.58 5.74 -10.25
N MET A 138 6.38 6.31 -10.22
CA MET A 138 5.57 6.55 -11.43
C MET A 138 6.22 7.57 -12.38
N HIS A 139 6.85 8.63 -11.86
CA HIS A 139 7.50 9.64 -12.70
C HIS A 139 8.75 9.14 -13.43
N ARG A 140 9.46 8.18 -12.87
CA ARG A 140 10.65 7.60 -13.51
C ARG A 140 10.32 6.72 -14.71
N GLU A 141 9.15 6.12 -14.71
CA GLU A 141 8.68 5.25 -15.80
C GLU A 141 8.05 6.05 -16.96
N ALA A 142 7.54 7.25 -16.66
CA ALA A 142 6.98 8.17 -17.65
C ALA A 142 8.03 9.02 -18.38
N GLY A 143 9.34 8.83 -18.09
CA GLY A 143 10.42 9.53 -18.75
C GLY A 143 10.45 9.25 -20.27
N PRO A 144 10.85 10.21 -21.12
CA PRO A 144 10.76 10.06 -22.57
C PRO A 144 11.54 8.82 -23.01
N ALA A 145 10.86 7.95 -23.77
CA ALA A 145 11.54 6.92 -24.54
C ALA A 145 12.65 7.63 -25.32
N ARG A 146 13.92 7.29 -25.04
CA ARG A 146 15.05 7.83 -25.80
C ARG A 146 14.80 7.48 -27.27
N ALA A 147 14.43 8.51 -28.02
CA ALA A 147 14.49 8.44 -29.47
C ALA A 147 15.96 8.12 -29.83
N VAL A 148 16.17 6.97 -30.42
CA VAL A 148 17.40 6.55 -31.06
C VAL A 148 17.28 6.91 -32.54
#